data_14619a3c8cad4f80698f253fcb6c6a82
#
_entry.id   14619a3c8cad4f80698f253fcb6c6a82
#
_cell.length_a   1.000
_cell.length_b   1.000
_cell.length_c   1.000
_cell.angle_alpha   90.00
_cell.angle_beta   90.00
_cell.angle_gamma   90.00
#
_symmetry.space_group_name_H-M   'P 1'
#
loop_
_entity.id
_entity.type
_entity.pdbx_description
1 polymer ?
#
loop_
_entity_poly.entity_id
_entity_poly.type
_entity_poly.pdbx_seq_one_letter_code
_entity_poly.pdbx_strand_id
1 'polypeptide(L)'
;MSEKFQAVVIGGGPGGYVCAIRLSQLGFKTACVESRNTLGGTCLNVGCIPSKSLLNLSENFQKAKKFQNLGIEVGEVKLNLEKMMKNKEKSVSILTKGVEFLFKKNKVSHFNGTGSIASANEVLVTTKDNKKISLKTDNIIISTGSIPVELPGIKFDEKIILSSSGALDLKKVPKKMLIVGGGYIGLEMGSVWSRLGSEVHVVESLNHITPGMDKEI
;
A
#
# COMPACT_ATOMS: atom_id res chain seq x y z
N MET A 1 29.31 -3.97 -18.36
CA MET A 1 28.50 -4.16 -19.59
C MET A 1 27.06 -3.78 -19.26
N SER A 2 26.41 -2.91 -20.04
CA SER A 2 25.01 -2.58 -19.85
C SER A 2 24.15 -3.78 -20.28
N GLU A 3 23.31 -4.27 -19.39
CA GLU A 3 22.41 -5.37 -19.70
C GLU A 3 21.25 -4.87 -20.58
N LYS A 4 20.95 -5.56 -21.69
CA LYS A 4 19.85 -5.19 -22.58
C LYS A 4 18.60 -6.02 -22.25
N PHE A 5 17.46 -5.34 -22.12
CA PHE A 5 16.13 -5.90 -21.90
C PHE A 5 15.20 -5.57 -23.08
N GLN A 6 14.18 -6.37 -23.30
CA GLN A 6 13.12 -6.04 -24.26
C GLN A 6 12.06 -5.12 -23.64
N ALA A 7 11.90 -5.20 -22.31
CA ALA A 7 11.03 -4.30 -21.57
C ALA A 7 11.59 -3.98 -20.18
N VAL A 8 11.54 -2.71 -19.80
CA VAL A 8 11.81 -2.25 -18.44
C VAL A 8 10.55 -1.60 -17.86
N VAL A 9 10.08 -2.13 -16.73
CA VAL A 9 8.92 -1.62 -16.00
C VAL A 9 9.42 -0.77 -14.83
N ILE A 10 9.00 0.49 -14.75
CA ILE A 10 9.34 1.40 -13.65
C ILE A 10 8.18 1.42 -12.66
N GLY A 11 8.39 0.83 -11.49
CA GLY A 11 7.42 0.64 -10.42
C GLY A 11 6.99 -0.81 -10.26
N GLY A 12 7.15 -1.38 -9.07
CA GLY A 12 6.83 -2.75 -8.69
C GLY A 12 5.48 -2.92 -7.99
N GLY A 13 4.55 -1.95 -8.15
CA GLY A 13 3.18 -2.03 -7.69
C GLY A 13 2.29 -2.93 -8.55
N PRO A 14 0.95 -3.03 -8.27
CA PRO A 14 0.04 -3.92 -9.00
C PRO A 14 0.09 -3.75 -10.52
N GLY A 15 0.15 -2.53 -11.03
CA GLY A 15 0.30 -2.29 -12.47
C GLY A 15 1.64 -2.81 -13.01
N GLY A 16 2.72 -2.63 -12.24
CA GLY A 16 4.06 -3.01 -12.67
C GLY A 16 4.38 -4.48 -12.52
N TYR A 17 4.18 -5.09 -11.34
CA TYR A 17 4.55 -6.48 -11.15
C TYR A 17 3.69 -7.44 -12.01
N VAL A 18 2.42 -7.15 -12.20
CA VAL A 18 1.54 -7.93 -13.08
C VAL A 18 2.04 -7.85 -14.53
N CYS A 19 2.34 -6.65 -15.00
CA CYS A 19 2.87 -6.41 -16.33
C CYS A 19 4.22 -7.13 -16.53
N ALA A 20 5.17 -6.97 -15.60
CA ALA A 20 6.50 -7.58 -15.70
C ALA A 20 6.44 -9.11 -15.73
N ILE A 21 5.61 -9.72 -14.87
CA ILE A 21 5.38 -11.18 -14.88
C ILE A 21 4.78 -11.62 -16.22
N ARG A 22 3.77 -10.91 -16.70
CA ARG A 22 3.10 -11.28 -17.95
C ARG A 22 4.02 -11.16 -19.15
N LEU A 23 4.80 -10.10 -19.26
CA LEU A 23 5.80 -9.94 -20.31
C LEU A 23 6.81 -11.10 -20.31
N SER A 24 7.33 -11.45 -19.12
CA SER A 24 8.25 -12.58 -19.01
C SER A 24 7.61 -13.92 -19.40
N GLN A 25 6.34 -14.15 -19.06
CA GLN A 25 5.59 -15.35 -19.50
C GLN A 25 5.42 -15.40 -21.03
N LEU A 26 5.37 -14.24 -21.68
CA LEU A 26 5.31 -14.12 -23.16
C LEU A 26 6.70 -14.23 -23.81
N GLY A 27 7.76 -14.49 -23.04
CA GLY A 27 9.11 -14.69 -23.54
C GLY A 27 9.96 -13.42 -23.62
N PHE A 28 9.47 -12.27 -23.16
CA PHE A 28 10.26 -11.05 -23.14
C PHE A 28 11.29 -11.08 -22.00
N LYS A 29 12.54 -10.73 -22.29
CA LYS A 29 13.53 -10.45 -21.26
C LYS A 29 13.16 -9.14 -20.56
N THR A 30 12.63 -9.25 -19.34
CA THR A 30 11.98 -8.14 -18.62
C THR A 30 12.74 -7.77 -17.35
N ALA A 31 12.89 -6.46 -17.11
CA ALA A 31 13.32 -5.92 -15.82
C ALA A 31 12.20 -5.11 -15.17
N CYS A 32 12.20 -5.06 -13.83
CA CYS A 32 11.35 -4.19 -13.03
C CYS A 32 12.22 -3.41 -12.06
N VAL A 33 12.01 -2.08 -12.01
CA VAL A 33 12.70 -1.17 -11.09
C VAL A 33 11.72 -0.75 -10.01
N GLU A 34 12.07 -0.97 -8.72
CA GLU A 34 11.25 -0.59 -7.58
C GLU A 34 12.09 0.16 -6.53
N SER A 35 11.60 1.31 -6.11
CA SER A 35 12.27 2.18 -5.13
C SER A 35 12.13 1.70 -3.69
N ARG A 36 11.05 0.98 -3.37
CA ARG A 36 10.84 0.35 -2.06
C ARG A 36 11.73 -0.88 -1.92
N ASN A 37 11.98 -1.29 -0.66
CA ASN A 37 12.74 -2.53 -0.40
C ASN A 37 11.98 -3.81 -0.77
N THR A 38 10.66 -3.71 -0.95
CA THR A 38 9.76 -4.82 -1.22
C THR A 38 8.89 -4.52 -2.43
N LEU A 39 8.61 -5.52 -3.22
CA LEU A 39 7.65 -5.44 -4.31
C LEU A 39 6.22 -5.29 -3.78
N GLY A 40 5.28 -4.96 -4.68
CA GLY A 40 3.86 -4.83 -4.35
C GLY A 40 3.36 -3.38 -4.28
N GLY A 41 4.27 -2.40 -4.36
CA GLY A 41 3.95 -0.96 -4.39
C GLY A 41 3.14 -0.49 -3.20
N THR A 42 2.38 0.58 -3.38
CA THR A 42 1.50 1.16 -2.34
C THR A 42 0.46 0.14 -1.87
N CYS A 43 -0.21 -0.57 -2.77
CA CYS A 43 -1.31 -1.48 -2.42
C CYS A 43 -0.90 -2.54 -1.39
N LEU A 44 0.20 -3.28 -1.64
CA LEU A 44 0.61 -4.36 -0.74
C LEU A 44 1.27 -3.85 0.54
N ASN A 45 2.04 -2.76 0.45
CA ASN A 45 2.88 -2.31 1.56
C ASN A 45 2.16 -1.34 2.52
N VAL A 46 1.45 -0.35 1.98
CA VAL A 46 0.88 0.78 2.75
C VAL A 46 -0.51 1.19 2.27
N GLY A 47 -1.26 0.29 1.67
CA GLY A 47 -2.59 0.56 1.10
C GLY A 47 -3.58 -0.58 1.32
N CYS A 48 -4.00 -1.24 0.24
CA CYS A 48 -5.09 -2.21 0.22
C CYS A 48 -4.92 -3.35 1.22
N ILE A 49 -3.75 -3.96 1.27
CA ILE A 49 -3.54 -5.16 2.11
C ILE A 49 -3.55 -4.80 3.59
N PRO A 50 -2.74 -3.85 4.09
CA PRO A 50 -2.80 -3.49 5.49
C PRO A 50 -4.16 -2.90 5.89
N SER A 51 -4.84 -2.13 5.05
CA SER A 51 -6.15 -1.58 5.38
C SER A 51 -7.21 -2.67 5.51
N LYS A 52 -7.30 -3.62 4.55
CA LYS A 52 -8.26 -4.73 4.62
C LYS A 52 -7.96 -5.68 5.77
N SER A 53 -6.69 -5.90 6.10
CA SER A 53 -6.30 -6.65 7.29
C SER A 53 -6.84 -5.99 8.58
N LEU A 54 -6.63 -4.67 8.74
CA LEU A 54 -7.13 -3.95 9.91
C LEU A 54 -8.66 -3.83 9.94
N LEU A 55 -9.30 -3.62 8.79
CA LEU A 55 -10.78 -3.61 8.69
C LEU A 55 -11.36 -4.93 9.19
N ASN A 56 -10.86 -6.06 8.70
CA ASN A 56 -11.31 -7.39 9.14
C ASN A 56 -11.04 -7.63 10.63
N LEU A 57 -9.84 -7.32 11.11
CA LEU A 57 -9.47 -7.53 12.51
C LEU A 57 -10.29 -6.63 13.46
N SER A 58 -10.50 -5.36 13.10
CA SER A 58 -11.31 -4.43 13.91
C SER A 58 -12.80 -4.80 13.91
N GLU A 59 -13.31 -5.30 12.79
CA GLU A 59 -14.68 -5.82 12.70
C GLU A 59 -14.87 -7.05 13.60
N ASN A 60 -13.95 -8.00 13.57
CA ASN A 60 -13.98 -9.18 14.43
C ASN A 60 -13.92 -8.80 15.91
N PHE A 61 -13.10 -7.80 16.27
CA PHE A 61 -13.06 -7.27 17.63
C PHE A 61 -14.40 -6.66 18.04
N GLN A 62 -15.04 -5.88 17.17
CA GLN A 62 -16.35 -5.30 17.43
C GLN A 62 -17.44 -6.38 17.54
N LYS A 63 -17.42 -7.39 16.65
CA LYS A 63 -18.35 -8.54 16.69
C LYS A 63 -18.20 -9.31 18.00
N ALA A 64 -16.97 -9.61 18.42
CA ALA A 64 -16.73 -10.35 19.66
C ALA A 64 -17.31 -9.65 20.89
N LYS A 65 -17.23 -8.31 20.97
CA LYS A 65 -17.87 -7.52 22.03
C LYS A 65 -19.40 -7.62 22.06
N LYS A 66 -20.02 -7.94 20.93
CA LYS A 66 -21.50 -8.06 20.79
C LYS A 66 -21.99 -9.49 20.95
N PHE A 67 -21.15 -10.50 21.10
CA PHE A 67 -21.54 -11.91 21.14
C PHE A 67 -22.50 -12.21 22.28
N GLN A 68 -22.31 -11.58 23.46
CA GLN A 68 -23.24 -11.75 24.58
C GLN A 68 -24.68 -11.34 24.22
N ASN A 69 -24.85 -10.31 23.39
CA ASN A 69 -26.18 -9.87 22.94
C ASN A 69 -26.84 -10.89 22.00
N LEU A 70 -26.06 -11.83 21.47
CA LEU A 70 -26.52 -12.91 20.57
C LEU A 70 -26.66 -14.25 21.30
N GLY A 71 -26.57 -14.26 22.63
CA GLY A 71 -26.61 -15.49 23.42
C GLY A 71 -25.34 -16.33 23.40
N ILE A 72 -24.22 -15.77 22.93
CA ILE A 72 -22.93 -16.45 22.91
C ILE A 72 -22.09 -15.90 24.05
N GLU A 73 -21.83 -16.73 25.06
CA GLU A 73 -21.01 -16.36 26.19
C GLU A 73 -19.52 -16.37 25.82
N VAL A 74 -18.89 -15.22 25.95
CA VAL A 74 -17.44 -15.04 25.81
C VAL A 74 -16.92 -14.32 27.05
N GLY A 75 -15.70 -14.63 27.45
CA GLY A 75 -15.02 -13.88 28.50
C GLY A 75 -14.74 -12.44 28.11
N GLU A 76 -13.99 -11.71 28.94
CA GLU A 76 -13.66 -10.31 28.67
C GLU A 76 -12.86 -10.15 27.37
N VAL A 77 -13.43 -9.40 26.42
CA VAL A 77 -12.80 -9.14 25.12
C VAL A 77 -11.90 -7.90 25.22
N LYS A 78 -10.59 -8.11 25.22
CA LYS A 78 -9.58 -7.07 25.29
C LYS A 78 -8.84 -6.89 23.96
N LEU A 79 -8.56 -5.64 23.59
CA LEU A 79 -7.72 -5.33 22.45
C LEU A 79 -6.23 -5.48 22.82
N ASN A 80 -5.49 -6.25 22.03
CA ASN A 80 -4.05 -6.19 22.00
C ASN A 80 -3.61 -5.60 20.65
N LEU A 81 -3.44 -4.28 20.60
CA LEU A 81 -3.13 -3.57 19.37
C LEU A 81 -1.79 -4.03 18.76
N GLU A 82 -0.77 -4.29 19.60
CA GLU A 82 0.53 -4.76 19.11
C GLU A 82 0.41 -6.08 18.35
N LYS A 83 -0.33 -7.05 18.90
CA LYS A 83 -0.58 -8.32 18.21
C LYS A 83 -1.41 -8.14 16.94
N MET A 84 -2.39 -7.22 16.95
CA MET A 84 -3.19 -6.88 15.76
C MET A 84 -2.30 -6.30 14.66
N MET A 85 -1.40 -5.38 14.99
CA MET A 85 -0.44 -4.81 14.03
C MET A 85 0.53 -5.86 13.49
N LYS A 86 1.03 -6.76 14.33
CA LYS A 86 1.87 -7.89 13.86
C LYS A 86 1.13 -8.81 12.88
N ASN A 87 -0.17 -9.03 13.06
CA ASN A 87 -0.98 -9.79 12.10
C ASN A 87 -1.12 -9.07 10.76
N LYS A 88 -1.36 -7.74 10.79
CA LYS A 88 -1.34 -6.89 9.58
C LYS A 88 0.00 -7.02 8.84
N GLU A 89 1.13 -6.85 9.55
CA GLU A 89 2.48 -6.93 8.98
C GLU A 89 2.78 -8.31 8.41
N LYS A 90 2.31 -9.38 9.06
CA LYS A 90 2.42 -10.75 8.55
C LYS A 90 1.70 -10.90 7.21
N SER A 91 0.49 -10.37 7.07
CA SER A 91 -0.26 -10.40 5.82
C SER A 91 0.48 -9.67 4.69
N VAL A 92 1.03 -8.49 4.97
CA VAL A 92 1.86 -7.72 4.03
C VAL A 92 3.09 -8.54 3.63
N SER A 93 3.83 -9.10 4.61
CA SER A 93 5.04 -9.88 4.35
C SER A 93 4.78 -11.13 3.49
N ILE A 94 3.69 -11.84 3.73
CA ILE A 94 3.33 -13.02 2.94
C ILE A 94 3.12 -12.65 1.48
N LEU A 95 2.37 -11.57 1.22
CA LEU A 95 2.02 -11.18 -0.15
C LEU A 95 3.20 -10.54 -0.89
N THR A 96 4.01 -9.70 -0.24
CA THR A 96 5.21 -9.13 -0.87
C THR A 96 6.23 -10.20 -1.23
N LYS A 97 6.47 -11.18 -0.34
CA LYS A 97 7.30 -12.36 -0.63
C LYS A 97 6.72 -13.22 -1.74
N GLY A 98 5.39 -13.33 -1.83
CA GLY A 98 4.71 -14.01 -2.93
C GLY A 98 5.03 -13.37 -4.28
N VAL A 99 5.02 -12.04 -4.37
CA VAL A 99 5.41 -11.33 -5.61
C VAL A 99 6.89 -11.54 -5.93
N GLU A 100 7.78 -11.50 -4.92
CA GLU A 100 9.21 -11.80 -5.12
C GLU A 100 9.43 -13.22 -5.65
N PHE A 101 8.70 -14.20 -5.11
CA PHE A 101 8.72 -15.57 -5.61
C PHE A 101 8.27 -15.66 -7.07
N LEU A 102 7.19 -14.95 -7.42
CA LEU A 102 6.69 -14.92 -8.80
C LEU A 102 7.69 -14.27 -9.76
N PHE A 103 8.42 -13.23 -9.34
CA PHE A 103 9.50 -12.64 -10.13
C PHE A 103 10.60 -13.66 -10.41
N LYS A 104 11.07 -14.36 -9.36
CA LYS A 104 12.09 -15.43 -9.50
C LYS A 104 11.60 -16.54 -10.43
N LYS A 105 10.38 -17.04 -10.23
CA LYS A 105 9.76 -18.10 -11.03
C LYS A 105 9.67 -17.73 -12.50
N ASN A 106 9.32 -16.48 -12.80
CA ASN A 106 9.16 -15.99 -14.17
C ASN A 106 10.43 -15.30 -14.72
N LYS A 107 11.56 -15.34 -14.00
CA LYS A 107 12.85 -14.78 -14.43
C LYS A 107 12.79 -13.28 -14.73
N VAL A 108 11.96 -12.52 -13.99
CA VAL A 108 11.95 -11.06 -14.03
C VAL A 108 13.17 -10.54 -13.26
N SER A 109 14.02 -9.73 -13.90
CA SER A 109 15.15 -9.09 -13.26
C SER A 109 14.66 -7.92 -12.39
N HIS A 110 14.93 -7.95 -11.08
CA HIS A 110 14.49 -6.91 -10.15
C HIS A 110 15.67 -5.99 -9.80
N PHE A 111 15.49 -4.69 -9.97
CA PHE A 111 16.43 -3.66 -9.59
C PHE A 111 15.84 -2.78 -8.49
N ASN A 112 16.48 -2.74 -7.33
CA ASN A 112 16.05 -1.88 -6.21
C ASN A 112 16.68 -0.49 -6.35
N GLY A 113 15.85 0.52 -6.57
CA GLY A 113 16.27 1.90 -6.75
C GLY A 113 15.20 2.75 -7.42
N THR A 114 15.50 4.02 -7.60
CA THR A 114 14.63 4.96 -8.32
C THR A 114 14.97 4.92 -9.80
N GLY A 115 13.97 4.56 -10.62
CA GLY A 115 14.08 4.57 -12.08
C GLY A 115 13.81 5.95 -12.66
N SER A 116 14.64 6.39 -13.57
CA SER A 116 14.42 7.58 -14.41
C SER A 116 14.67 7.27 -15.87
N ILE A 117 13.90 7.89 -16.75
CA ILE A 117 14.04 7.73 -18.20
C ILE A 117 15.16 8.63 -18.68
N ALA A 118 16.27 8.04 -19.14
CA ALA A 118 17.41 8.76 -19.70
C ALA A 118 17.25 9.01 -21.20
N SER A 119 16.61 8.10 -21.93
CA SER A 119 16.24 8.23 -23.34
C SER A 119 15.09 7.29 -23.68
N ALA A 120 14.61 7.31 -24.90
CA ALA A 120 13.57 6.38 -25.39
C ALA A 120 13.93 4.90 -25.20
N ASN A 121 15.22 4.58 -25.12
CA ASN A 121 15.73 3.21 -25.00
C ASN A 121 16.65 3.00 -23.78
N GLU A 122 16.55 3.86 -22.77
CA GLU A 122 17.42 3.76 -21.60
C GLU A 122 16.72 4.21 -20.31
N VAL A 123 16.74 3.33 -19.32
CA VAL A 123 16.34 3.63 -17.94
C VAL A 123 17.57 3.64 -17.05
N LEU A 124 17.74 4.72 -16.30
CA LEU A 124 18.77 4.85 -15.28
C LEU A 124 18.20 4.52 -13.92
N VAL A 125 18.79 3.56 -13.23
CA VAL A 125 18.42 3.20 -11.86
C VAL A 125 19.41 3.84 -10.90
N THR A 126 18.93 4.67 -9.98
CA THR A 126 19.72 5.21 -8.88
C THR A 126 19.41 4.39 -7.63
N THR A 127 20.38 3.62 -7.16
CA THR A 127 20.28 2.80 -5.94
C THR A 127 20.36 3.66 -4.67
N LYS A 128 20.05 3.09 -3.51
CA LYS A 128 20.10 3.82 -2.22
C LYS A 128 21.50 4.31 -1.82
N ASP A 129 22.53 3.62 -2.26
CA ASP A 129 23.93 4.00 -2.11
C ASP A 129 24.43 4.92 -3.24
N ASN A 130 23.49 5.57 -3.96
CA ASN A 130 23.74 6.51 -5.06
C ASN A 130 24.51 5.93 -6.26
N LYS A 131 24.60 4.62 -6.39
CA LYS A 131 25.14 4.01 -7.60
C LYS A 131 24.13 4.13 -8.73
N LYS A 132 24.65 4.34 -9.93
CA LYS A 132 23.86 4.44 -11.16
C LYS A 132 24.03 3.19 -12.01
N ILE A 133 22.92 2.57 -12.38
CA ILE A 133 22.88 1.38 -13.25
C ILE A 133 22.09 1.78 -14.49
N SER A 134 22.70 1.64 -15.66
CA SER A 134 22.04 1.88 -16.96
C SER A 134 21.43 0.59 -17.47
N LEU A 135 20.14 0.60 -17.76
CA LEU A 135 19.37 -0.49 -18.37
C LEU A 135 18.97 -0.09 -19.79
N LYS A 136 19.56 -0.73 -20.79
CA LYS A 136 19.12 -0.57 -22.20
C LYS A 136 17.87 -1.38 -22.43
N THR A 137 16.90 -0.81 -23.17
CA THR A 137 15.61 -1.47 -23.39
C THR A 137 14.97 -1.06 -24.72
N ASP A 138 14.15 -1.94 -25.26
CA ASP A 138 13.36 -1.64 -26.45
C ASP A 138 12.03 -0.94 -26.07
N ASN A 139 11.48 -1.21 -24.86
CA ASN A 139 10.23 -0.65 -24.39
C ASN A 139 10.34 -0.24 -22.92
N ILE A 140 9.75 0.91 -22.56
CA ILE A 140 9.64 1.42 -21.19
C ILE A 140 8.18 1.46 -20.79
N ILE A 141 7.85 0.84 -19.65
CA ILE A 141 6.52 0.86 -19.06
C ILE A 141 6.56 1.68 -17.77
N ILE A 142 5.74 2.73 -17.69
CA ILE A 142 5.66 3.61 -16.54
C ILE A 142 4.51 3.14 -15.64
N SER A 143 4.84 2.63 -14.44
CA SER A 143 3.89 2.14 -13.43
C SER A 143 4.24 2.68 -12.05
N THR A 144 4.61 3.94 -11.98
CA THR A 144 5.18 4.60 -10.78
C THR A 144 4.19 4.82 -9.64
N GLY A 145 2.88 4.62 -9.90
CA GLY A 145 1.84 4.69 -8.87
C GLY A 145 1.52 6.13 -8.43
N SER A 146 1.13 6.27 -7.17
CA SER A 146 0.71 7.54 -6.56
C SER A 146 1.26 7.68 -5.14
N ILE A 147 1.28 8.90 -4.66
CA ILE A 147 1.64 9.26 -3.29
C ILE A 147 0.52 10.09 -2.66
N PRO A 148 0.39 10.12 -1.32
CA PRO A 148 -0.51 11.04 -0.65
C PRO A 148 -0.18 12.49 -0.99
N VAL A 149 -1.23 13.31 -1.18
CA VAL A 149 -1.09 14.75 -1.45
C VAL A 149 -1.21 15.51 -0.13
N GLU A 150 -0.26 16.38 0.15
CA GLU A 150 -0.35 17.32 1.26
C GLU A 150 -1.31 18.47 0.93
N LEU A 151 -2.07 18.90 1.93
CA LEU A 151 -2.88 20.10 1.81
C LEU A 151 -2.01 21.35 1.89
N PRO A 152 -2.36 22.45 1.19
CA PRO A 152 -1.62 23.70 1.29
C PRO A 152 -1.47 24.15 2.75
N GLY A 153 -0.23 24.35 3.18
CA GLY A 153 0.09 24.77 4.55
C GLY A 153 0.03 23.65 5.62
N ILE A 154 -0.37 22.43 5.27
CA ILE A 154 -0.48 21.32 6.22
C ILE A 154 0.40 20.16 5.72
N LYS A 155 1.57 20.00 6.34
CA LYS A 155 2.52 18.92 6.00
C LYS A 155 2.33 17.72 6.88
N PHE A 156 2.57 16.52 6.34
CA PHE A 156 2.65 15.30 7.12
C PHE A 156 3.89 15.32 8.02
N ASP A 157 3.69 15.15 9.32
CA ASP A 157 4.76 14.91 10.30
C ASP A 157 4.81 13.45 10.75
N GLU A 158 3.85 12.65 10.29
CA GLU A 158 3.63 11.24 10.64
C GLU A 158 3.57 10.96 12.15
N LYS A 159 3.20 11.99 12.94
CA LYS A 159 3.01 11.94 14.40
C LYS A 159 1.63 12.41 14.81
N ILE A 160 1.26 13.62 14.40
CA ILE A 160 -0.05 14.25 14.66
C ILE A 160 -0.80 14.40 13.36
N ILE A 161 -0.12 14.86 12.31
CA ILE A 161 -0.66 15.01 10.95
C ILE A 161 -0.16 13.83 10.14
N LEU A 162 -1.05 12.89 9.93
CA LEU A 162 -0.72 11.60 9.32
C LEU A 162 -1.17 11.54 7.86
N SER A 163 -0.36 10.92 7.03
CA SER A 163 -0.84 10.34 5.78
C SER A 163 -1.65 9.06 6.05
N SER A 164 -2.25 8.50 5.00
CA SER A 164 -2.87 7.16 5.10
C SER A 164 -1.88 6.08 5.55
N SER A 165 -0.60 6.22 5.19
CA SER A 165 0.46 5.29 5.63
C SER A 165 0.69 5.38 7.13
N GLY A 166 0.77 6.58 7.69
CA GLY A 166 0.89 6.78 9.14
C GLY A 166 -0.33 6.28 9.91
N ALA A 167 -1.53 6.51 9.35
CA ALA A 167 -2.77 6.01 9.95
C ALA A 167 -2.85 4.47 10.01
N LEU A 168 -2.17 3.77 9.10
CA LEU A 168 -2.06 2.30 9.10
C LEU A 168 -1.03 1.75 10.11
N ASP A 169 -0.22 2.62 10.75
CA ASP A 169 0.89 2.20 11.61
C ASP A 169 0.89 2.81 13.02
N LEU A 170 -0.26 3.34 13.47
CA LEU A 170 -0.40 3.91 14.80
C LEU A 170 -0.09 2.88 15.88
N LYS A 171 0.72 3.29 16.86
CA LYS A 171 1.15 2.42 17.98
C LYS A 171 0.18 2.44 19.16
N LYS A 172 -0.80 3.36 19.15
CA LYS A 172 -1.85 3.50 20.17
C LYS A 172 -3.16 3.86 19.47
N VAL A 173 -4.28 3.43 20.01
CA VAL A 173 -5.60 3.90 19.59
C VAL A 173 -5.73 5.37 20.00
N PRO A 174 -5.89 6.31 19.06
CA PRO A 174 -6.07 7.71 19.40
C PRO A 174 -7.42 7.91 20.09
N LYS A 175 -7.48 8.79 21.10
CA LYS A 175 -8.77 9.13 21.73
C LYS A 175 -9.70 9.82 20.73
N LYS A 176 -9.16 10.75 19.94
CA LYS A 176 -9.87 11.49 18.89
C LYS A 176 -9.08 11.43 17.60
N MET A 177 -9.79 11.30 16.48
CA MET A 177 -9.22 11.31 15.15
C MET A 177 -10.07 12.20 14.25
N LEU A 178 -9.44 13.18 13.62
CA LEU A 178 -10.03 13.98 12.56
C LEU A 178 -9.51 13.49 11.21
N ILE A 179 -10.41 13.20 10.30
CA ILE A 179 -10.11 12.79 8.94
C ILE A 179 -10.52 13.91 8.00
N VAL A 180 -9.59 14.37 7.17
CA VAL A 180 -9.84 15.35 6.14
C VAL A 180 -9.98 14.63 4.80
N GLY A 181 -11.19 14.67 4.25
CA GLY A 181 -11.61 13.97 3.05
C GLY A 181 -12.48 12.75 3.33
N GLY A 182 -13.71 12.75 2.78
CA GLY A 182 -14.68 11.65 2.86
C GLY A 182 -14.51 10.59 1.77
N GLY A 183 -13.30 10.44 1.19
CA GLY A 183 -13.01 9.37 0.23
C GLY A 183 -12.86 8.01 0.92
N TYR A 184 -12.85 6.93 0.11
CA TYR A 184 -12.82 5.55 0.63
C TYR A 184 -11.65 5.26 1.57
N ILE A 185 -10.46 5.83 1.35
CA ILE A 185 -9.30 5.61 2.25
C ILE A 185 -9.58 6.22 3.63
N GLY A 186 -10.07 7.45 3.68
CA GLY A 186 -10.40 8.12 4.95
C GLY A 186 -11.48 7.37 5.72
N LEU A 187 -12.54 6.93 5.04
CA LEU A 187 -13.65 6.18 5.65
C LEU A 187 -13.23 4.78 6.12
N GLU A 188 -12.34 4.09 5.40
CA GLU A 188 -11.76 2.83 5.85
C GLU A 188 -10.95 3.01 7.15
N MET A 189 -10.06 4.00 7.19
CA MET A 189 -9.26 4.27 8.38
C MET A 189 -10.13 4.72 9.55
N GLY A 190 -11.10 5.59 9.29
CA GLY A 190 -12.09 6.00 10.28
C GLY A 190 -12.86 4.82 10.87
N SER A 191 -13.30 3.89 10.03
CA SER A 191 -13.99 2.68 10.45
C SER A 191 -13.11 1.79 11.34
N VAL A 192 -11.84 1.59 10.96
CA VAL A 192 -10.89 0.81 11.78
C VAL A 192 -10.76 1.43 13.17
N TRP A 193 -10.38 2.70 13.24
CA TRP A 193 -10.06 3.34 14.52
C TRP A 193 -11.30 3.57 15.39
N SER A 194 -12.46 3.86 14.77
CA SER A 194 -13.73 3.95 15.50
C SER A 194 -14.11 2.61 16.16
N ARG A 195 -14.00 1.48 15.43
CA ARG A 195 -14.25 0.14 15.98
C ARG A 195 -13.30 -0.21 17.13
N LEU A 196 -12.08 0.34 17.12
CA LEU A 196 -11.09 0.14 18.16
C LEU A 196 -11.26 1.12 19.36
N GLY A 197 -12.15 2.12 19.26
CA GLY A 197 -12.52 2.99 20.36
C GLY A 197 -12.16 4.46 20.21
N SER A 198 -11.73 4.91 19.05
CA SER A 198 -11.51 6.33 18.76
C SER A 198 -12.84 7.06 18.51
N GLU A 199 -12.95 8.28 19.00
CA GLU A 199 -13.95 9.25 18.53
C GLU A 199 -13.47 9.81 17.18
N VAL A 200 -14.18 9.47 16.10
CA VAL A 200 -13.78 9.82 14.73
C VAL A 200 -14.69 10.87 14.15
N HIS A 201 -14.10 11.96 13.64
CA HIS A 201 -14.77 12.99 12.87
C HIS A 201 -14.23 13.01 11.46
N VAL A 202 -15.12 13.18 10.48
CA VAL A 202 -14.75 13.31 9.06
C VAL A 202 -15.22 14.67 8.56
N VAL A 203 -14.34 15.42 7.93
CA VAL A 203 -14.67 16.66 7.22
C VAL A 203 -14.49 16.47 5.72
N GLU A 204 -15.49 16.85 4.96
CA GLU A 204 -15.49 16.77 3.51
C GLU A 204 -15.92 18.12 2.93
N SER A 205 -15.22 18.58 1.89
CA SER A 205 -15.51 19.84 1.23
C SER A 205 -16.66 19.76 0.24
N LEU A 206 -16.94 18.56 -0.29
CA LEU A 206 -18.05 18.28 -1.17
C LEU A 206 -19.32 18.01 -0.36
N ASN A 207 -20.48 18.07 -1.03
CA ASN A 207 -21.77 17.82 -0.41
C ASN A 207 -22.09 16.33 -0.21
N HIS A 208 -21.20 15.43 -0.54
CA HIS A 208 -21.34 13.97 -0.39
C HIS A 208 -19.96 13.34 -0.15
N ILE A 209 -19.98 12.18 0.51
CA ILE A 209 -18.79 11.33 0.71
C ILE A 209 -18.59 10.43 -0.52
N THR A 210 -17.42 9.79 -0.60
CA THR A 210 -17.05 8.87 -1.70
C THR A 210 -17.24 9.47 -3.09
N PRO A 211 -16.65 10.67 -3.36
CA PRO A 211 -16.79 11.30 -4.66
C PRO A 211 -16.26 10.38 -5.78
N GLY A 212 -17.02 10.28 -6.88
CA GLY A 212 -16.71 9.40 -8.01
C GLY A 212 -17.33 8.00 -7.94
N MET A 213 -18.02 7.65 -6.86
CA MET A 213 -18.89 6.47 -6.81
C MET A 213 -20.26 6.78 -7.40
N ASP A 214 -20.97 5.72 -7.80
CA ASP A 214 -22.37 5.83 -8.23
C ASP A 214 -23.23 6.42 -7.09
N LYS A 215 -24.21 7.27 -7.45
CA LYS A 215 -25.04 7.97 -6.47
C LYS A 215 -26.06 7.06 -5.78
N GLU A 216 -26.33 5.89 -6.34
CA GLU A 216 -27.24 4.89 -5.76
C GLU A 216 -26.55 4.04 -4.68
N ILE A 217 -25.20 4.11 -4.57
CA ILE A 217 -24.38 3.43 -3.56
C ILE A 217 -24.07 4.37 -2.41
#